data_ad7245e83c8acba8de5cd8d538cd8306
#
_entry.id   ad7245e83c8acba8de5cd8d538cd8306
#
_cell.length_a   1.000
_cell.length_b   1.000
_cell.length_c   1.000
_cell.angle_alpha   90.00
_cell.angle_beta   90.00
_cell.angle_gamma   90.00
#
_symmetry.space_group_name_H-M   'P 1'
#
loop_
_entity.id
_entity.type
_entity.pdbx_description
1 polymer ?
#
loop_
_entity_poly.entity_id
_entity_poly.type
_entity_poly.pdbx_seq_one_letter_code
_entity_poly.pdbx_strand_id
1 'polypeptide(L)'
;MVMPASGIFRPAAHNKKSIRMQKQYLNTLVLSCTQATLQTTGVTMVAVTGLTGFALSDNKALATLPLTCYVLGSAMTTIPASYLMKRVGRRIGFQLGTAVGMLGSIACSFAVYMAQFWMLCAGMMVMGVYTAFGKYYRFAAADAASVEFRAKAISLTLAGGIVGGVTGPEMAKRTHDLFVDHPYMGSYMSLGFVCLLAMLILTRLDIPKLSEKEIHDPGRPLRVIMRQPEFLVAVLASMLSYGIMNLMMTSTPLAMRAHDHHFNDAAMVLEWHVFGMYGPSFFTGSLINRFGVLNVILTGIALMFVCIFTALSGTEFIHFSVALFVLGVGWNFMYVGGAALLTECHTPAERAKTQATNDFLVFLTMAVSSLSSGMLLNKAGWHAVNLGSIPFMALSLTATLWLILRRRKTAARNT
;
A
#
# COMPACT_ATOMS: atom_id res chain seq x y z
N MET A 1 23.25 48.32 -47.50
CA MET A 1 23.99 47.26 -46.83
C MET A 1 23.33 47.09 -45.46
N VAL A 2 22.35 46.16 -45.35
CA VAL A 2 21.55 45.93 -44.16
C VAL A 2 22.06 44.61 -43.54
N MET A 3 22.62 44.71 -42.31
CA MET A 3 23.04 43.53 -41.53
C MET A 3 21.81 42.75 -41.03
N PRO A 4 21.82 41.41 -41.06
CA PRO A 4 20.74 40.62 -40.47
C PRO A 4 20.92 40.57 -38.95
N ALA A 5 19.80 40.76 -38.23
CA ALA A 5 19.73 40.69 -36.78
C ALA A 5 20.06 39.28 -36.27
N SER A 6 20.97 39.25 -35.30
CA SER A 6 21.48 38.08 -34.56
C SER A 6 20.38 37.26 -33.96
N GLY A 7 20.49 35.95 -34.18
CA GLY A 7 19.62 34.93 -33.58
C GLY A 7 19.60 35.00 -32.04
N ILE A 8 18.41 35.15 -31.51
CA ILE A 8 18.14 35.02 -30.07
C ILE A 8 18.29 33.56 -29.72
N PHE A 9 19.38 33.20 -29.07
CA PHE A 9 19.61 31.95 -28.39
C PHE A 9 18.43 31.65 -27.45
N ARG A 10 17.71 30.55 -27.67
CA ARG A 10 16.68 30.01 -26.75
C ARG A 10 17.24 28.91 -25.88
N PRO A 11 18.02 29.18 -24.79
CA PRO A 11 18.52 28.16 -23.89
C PRO A 11 17.53 27.83 -22.73
N ALA A 12 16.52 28.69 -22.48
CA ALA A 12 15.75 28.61 -21.25
C ALA A 12 14.69 27.48 -21.19
N ALA A 13 14.13 27.04 -22.31
CA ALA A 13 13.06 26.04 -22.30
C ALA A 13 13.60 24.60 -22.15
N HIS A 14 14.73 24.28 -22.76
CA HIS A 14 15.33 22.94 -22.69
C HIS A 14 15.90 22.64 -21.29
N ASN A 15 16.49 23.63 -20.64
CA ASN A 15 17.02 23.54 -19.29
C ASN A 15 15.90 23.33 -18.24
N LYS A 16 14.77 24.07 -18.36
CA LYS A 16 13.61 23.88 -17.45
C LYS A 16 12.99 22.50 -17.55
N LYS A 17 12.92 21.90 -18.76
CA LYS A 17 12.39 20.54 -18.96
C LYS A 17 13.31 19.49 -18.35
N SER A 18 14.62 19.63 -18.50
CA SER A 18 15.63 18.74 -17.89
C SER A 18 15.57 18.78 -16.36
N ILE A 19 15.53 19.98 -15.77
CA ILE A 19 15.44 20.17 -14.31
C ILE A 19 14.14 19.55 -13.75
N ARG A 20 13.01 19.73 -14.45
CA ARG A 20 11.72 19.15 -14.05
C ARG A 20 11.74 17.61 -14.09
N MET A 21 12.35 17.04 -15.14
CA MET A 21 12.54 15.59 -15.24
C MET A 21 13.41 15.06 -14.09
N GLN A 22 14.53 15.70 -13.81
CA GLN A 22 15.42 15.28 -12.71
C GLN A 22 14.71 15.33 -11.35
N LYS A 23 13.91 16.36 -11.07
CA LYS A 23 13.13 16.49 -9.83
C LYS A 23 12.10 15.37 -9.66
N GLN A 24 11.36 14.98 -10.71
CA GLN A 24 10.36 13.91 -10.59
C GLN A 24 11.01 12.55 -10.31
N TYR A 25 12.18 12.24 -10.89
CA TYR A 25 12.93 11.02 -10.59
C TYR A 25 13.45 11.03 -9.15
N LEU A 26 14.00 12.16 -8.69
CA LEU A 26 14.48 12.30 -7.31
C LEU A 26 13.34 12.12 -6.30
N ASN A 27 12.20 12.77 -6.51
CA ASN A 27 11.04 12.62 -5.64
C ASN A 27 10.53 11.17 -5.62
N THR A 28 10.50 10.50 -6.77
CA THR A 28 10.09 9.09 -6.86
C THR A 28 11.08 8.20 -6.11
N LEU A 29 12.38 8.42 -6.23
CA LEU A 29 13.41 7.68 -5.50
C LEU A 29 13.29 7.89 -3.99
N VAL A 30 13.16 9.14 -3.54
CA VAL A 30 12.94 9.46 -2.11
C VAL A 30 11.72 8.74 -1.57
N LEU A 31 10.60 8.74 -2.30
CA LEU A 31 9.37 8.08 -1.89
C LEU A 31 9.47 6.56 -1.96
N SER A 32 10.25 6.00 -2.90
CA SER A 32 10.56 4.56 -2.95
C SER A 32 11.39 4.13 -1.74
N CYS A 33 12.41 4.90 -1.36
CA CYS A 33 13.20 4.62 -0.15
C CYS A 33 12.36 4.73 1.13
N THR A 34 11.45 5.72 1.22
CA THR A 34 10.52 5.82 2.36
C THR A 34 9.47 4.71 2.35
N GLN A 35 9.05 4.23 1.19
CA GLN A 35 8.20 3.04 1.08
C GLN A 35 8.93 1.79 1.60
N ALA A 36 10.23 1.65 1.33
CA ALA A 36 11.06 0.57 1.89
C ALA A 36 11.05 0.61 3.43
N THR A 37 11.28 1.79 4.05
CA THR A 37 11.23 1.95 5.51
C THR A 37 9.85 1.66 6.08
N LEU A 38 8.77 2.12 5.43
CA LEU A 38 7.40 1.84 5.82
C LEU A 38 7.12 0.34 5.83
N GLN A 39 7.51 -0.36 4.77
CA GLN A 39 7.29 -1.79 4.64
C GLN A 39 8.14 -2.60 5.62
N THR A 40 9.40 -2.22 5.85
CA THR A 40 10.26 -2.79 6.90
C THR A 40 9.56 -2.69 8.25
N THR A 41 9.07 -1.51 8.62
CA THR A 41 8.32 -1.29 9.87
C THR A 41 7.09 -2.20 9.95
N GLY A 42 6.26 -2.25 8.91
CA GLY A 42 5.04 -3.04 8.89
C GLY A 42 5.30 -4.54 9.04
N VAL A 43 6.27 -5.08 8.31
CA VAL A 43 6.60 -6.52 8.35
C VAL A 43 7.23 -6.89 9.69
N THR A 44 8.15 -6.08 10.23
CA THR A 44 8.72 -6.30 11.56
C THR A 44 7.64 -6.31 12.64
N MET A 45 6.71 -5.34 12.62
CA MET A 45 5.60 -5.31 13.58
C MET A 45 4.73 -6.55 13.49
N VAL A 46 4.35 -6.99 12.30
CA VAL A 46 3.55 -8.22 12.13
C VAL A 46 4.28 -9.42 12.70
N ALA A 47 5.59 -9.52 12.50
CA ALA A 47 6.40 -10.65 12.99
C ALA A 47 6.48 -10.73 14.52
N VAL A 48 6.62 -9.59 15.22
CA VAL A 48 6.88 -9.57 16.66
C VAL A 48 5.65 -9.31 17.53
N THR A 49 4.64 -8.56 17.02
CA THR A 49 3.56 -8.03 17.87
C THR A 49 2.64 -9.13 18.40
N GLY A 50 2.35 -10.15 17.62
CA GLY A 50 1.54 -11.29 18.09
C GLY A 50 2.20 -12.05 19.26
N LEU A 51 3.52 -12.27 19.16
CA LEU A 51 4.32 -12.93 20.18
C LEU A 51 4.44 -12.05 21.44
N THR A 52 4.71 -10.76 21.25
CA THR A 52 4.76 -9.80 22.38
C THR A 52 3.41 -9.70 23.09
N GLY A 53 2.32 -9.61 22.32
CA GLY A 53 0.98 -9.59 22.88
C GLY A 53 0.64 -10.86 23.65
N PHE A 54 1.06 -12.03 23.15
CA PHE A 54 0.92 -13.29 23.87
C PHE A 54 1.73 -13.31 25.16
N ALA A 55 2.95 -12.79 25.15
CA ALA A 55 3.81 -12.74 26.34
C ALA A 55 3.22 -11.82 27.44
N LEU A 56 2.71 -10.64 27.04
CA LEU A 56 2.25 -9.60 27.98
C LEU A 56 0.78 -9.74 28.43
N SER A 57 -0.04 -10.48 27.70
CA SER A 57 -1.48 -10.58 28.01
C SER A 57 -1.75 -11.72 28.98
N ASP A 58 -2.52 -11.45 30.05
CA ASP A 58 -3.05 -12.47 30.94
C ASP A 58 -4.06 -13.37 30.19
N ASN A 59 -4.91 -12.76 29.36
CA ASN A 59 -5.84 -13.48 28.50
C ASN A 59 -5.22 -13.68 27.10
N LYS A 60 -4.75 -14.90 26.83
CA LYS A 60 -4.09 -15.27 25.57
C LYS A 60 -4.97 -15.09 24.31
N ALA A 61 -6.29 -15.05 24.47
CA ALA A 61 -7.20 -14.72 23.37
C ALA A 61 -7.04 -13.28 22.85
N LEU A 62 -6.47 -12.39 23.67
CA LEU A 62 -6.20 -10.99 23.29
C LEU A 62 -4.81 -10.78 22.68
N ALA A 63 -4.00 -11.82 22.49
CA ALA A 63 -2.61 -11.71 22.01
C ALA A 63 -2.47 -10.89 20.71
N THR A 64 -3.44 -10.92 19.83
CA THR A 64 -3.44 -10.17 18.54
C THR A 64 -4.09 -8.79 18.61
N LEU A 65 -4.65 -8.41 19.78
CA LEU A 65 -5.31 -7.11 19.95
C LEU A 65 -4.39 -5.92 19.65
N PRO A 66 -3.10 -5.91 20.05
CA PRO A 66 -2.20 -4.80 19.68
C PRO A 66 -2.10 -4.59 18.17
N LEU A 67 -2.06 -5.68 17.37
CA LEU A 67 -2.06 -5.60 15.90
C LEU A 67 -3.39 -5.05 15.36
N THR A 68 -4.51 -5.40 15.99
CA THR A 68 -5.83 -4.82 15.66
C THR A 68 -5.85 -3.31 15.94
N CYS A 69 -5.28 -2.87 17.08
CA CYS A 69 -5.14 -1.45 17.41
C CYS A 69 -4.31 -0.69 16.37
N TYR A 70 -3.25 -1.28 15.84
CA TYR A 70 -2.47 -0.71 14.75
C TYR A 70 -3.30 -0.49 13.47
N VAL A 71 -4.11 -1.48 13.07
CA VAL A 71 -4.99 -1.37 11.90
C VAL A 71 -6.07 -0.29 12.15
N LEU A 72 -6.67 -0.25 13.33
CA LEU A 72 -7.64 0.77 13.71
C LEU A 72 -7.03 2.18 13.68
N GLY A 73 -5.83 2.36 14.25
CA GLY A 73 -5.10 3.62 14.22
C GLY A 73 -4.86 4.11 12.79
N SER A 74 -4.49 3.18 11.89
CA SER A 74 -4.31 3.48 10.46
C SER A 74 -5.62 3.91 9.81
N ALA A 75 -6.70 3.16 10.01
CA ALA A 75 -8.01 3.45 9.41
C ALA A 75 -8.55 4.81 9.87
N MET A 76 -8.53 5.07 11.18
CA MET A 76 -9.02 6.32 11.78
C MET A 76 -8.23 7.55 11.31
N THR A 77 -6.93 7.39 11.06
CA THR A 77 -6.03 8.49 10.69
C THR A 77 -6.03 8.77 9.18
N THR A 78 -6.46 7.82 8.34
CA THR A 78 -6.36 7.95 6.87
C THR A 78 -7.01 9.24 6.36
N ILE A 79 -8.23 9.56 6.76
CA ILE A 79 -8.94 10.77 6.34
C ILE A 79 -8.28 12.04 6.93
N PRO A 80 -8.07 12.16 8.25
CA PRO A 80 -7.38 13.30 8.85
C PRO A 80 -6.00 13.57 8.25
N ALA A 81 -5.18 12.52 8.00
CA ALA A 81 -3.85 12.65 7.40
C ALA A 81 -3.91 13.31 6.02
N SER A 82 -4.88 12.93 5.18
CA SER A 82 -5.03 13.50 3.85
C SER A 82 -5.37 14.98 3.87
N TYR A 83 -6.31 15.39 4.75
CA TYR A 83 -6.68 16.79 4.92
C TYR A 83 -5.56 17.62 5.55
N LEU A 84 -4.82 17.05 6.51
CA LEU A 84 -3.64 17.71 7.08
C LEU A 84 -2.61 17.96 5.97
N MET A 85 -2.29 16.93 5.16
CA MET A 85 -1.34 17.08 4.05
C MET A 85 -1.81 18.05 2.97
N LYS A 86 -3.13 18.24 2.79
CA LYS A 86 -3.67 19.29 1.90
C LYS A 86 -3.26 20.68 2.39
N ARG A 87 -3.26 20.91 3.70
CA ARG A 87 -2.95 22.22 4.33
C ARG A 87 -1.44 22.48 4.45
N VAL A 88 -0.71 21.55 5.06
CA VAL A 88 0.72 21.76 5.39
C VAL A 88 1.66 21.32 4.25
N GLY A 89 1.15 20.60 3.25
CA GLY A 89 1.91 20.01 2.16
C GLY A 89 2.42 18.59 2.46
N ARG A 90 2.76 17.84 1.39
CA ARG A 90 3.14 16.42 1.48
C ARG A 90 4.36 16.19 2.36
N ARG A 91 5.45 16.97 2.15
CA ARG A 91 6.71 16.80 2.90
C ARG A 91 6.52 16.92 4.41
N ILE A 92 5.89 18.02 4.86
CA ILE A 92 5.67 18.27 6.29
C ILE A 92 4.72 17.21 6.85
N GLY A 93 3.63 16.87 6.14
CA GLY A 93 2.70 15.84 6.58
C GLY A 93 3.38 14.49 6.79
N PHE A 94 4.22 14.06 5.85
CA PHE A 94 4.98 12.80 6.00
C PHE A 94 5.97 12.84 7.17
N GLN A 95 6.66 13.94 7.36
CA GLN A 95 7.57 14.11 8.51
C GLN A 95 6.81 14.06 9.84
N LEU A 96 5.63 14.68 9.93
CA LEU A 96 4.77 14.58 11.12
C LEU A 96 4.30 13.15 11.36
N GLY A 97 3.81 12.46 10.32
CA GLY A 97 3.40 11.06 10.43
C GLY A 97 4.55 10.16 10.90
N THR A 98 5.75 10.39 10.39
CA THR A 98 6.96 9.64 10.76
C THR A 98 7.40 9.95 12.19
N ALA A 99 7.33 11.22 12.62
CA ALA A 99 7.61 11.61 14.01
C ALA A 99 6.63 10.94 14.99
N VAL A 100 5.34 10.90 14.65
CA VAL A 100 4.32 10.17 15.43
C VAL A 100 4.64 8.67 15.47
N GLY A 101 5.08 8.08 14.35
CA GLY A 101 5.55 6.69 14.31
C GLY A 101 6.72 6.45 15.26
N MET A 102 7.70 7.35 15.31
CA MET A 102 8.82 7.25 16.24
C MET A 102 8.35 7.30 17.70
N LEU A 103 7.41 8.17 18.04
CA LEU A 103 6.80 8.21 19.39
C LEU A 103 6.05 6.91 19.70
N GLY A 104 5.31 6.36 18.73
CA GLY A 104 4.63 5.06 18.87
C GLY A 104 5.61 3.92 19.12
N SER A 105 6.75 3.90 18.41
CA SER A 105 7.83 2.94 18.60
C SER A 105 8.43 3.02 20.02
N ILE A 106 8.72 4.23 20.52
CA ILE A 106 9.20 4.47 21.89
C ILE A 106 8.15 3.98 22.91
N ALA A 107 6.86 4.30 22.69
CA ALA A 107 5.78 3.85 23.55
C ALA A 107 5.66 2.32 23.60
N CYS A 108 5.78 1.63 22.45
CA CYS A 108 5.78 0.17 22.38
C CYS A 108 7.01 -0.43 23.12
N SER A 109 8.19 0.14 22.94
CA SER A 109 9.41 -0.29 23.64
C SER A 109 9.25 -0.16 25.14
N PHE A 110 8.72 0.98 25.60
CA PHE A 110 8.47 1.23 27.01
C PHE A 110 7.37 0.34 27.58
N ALA A 111 6.34 0.02 26.77
CA ALA A 111 5.30 -0.93 27.13
C ALA A 111 5.86 -2.35 27.39
N VAL A 112 6.82 -2.79 26.57
CA VAL A 112 7.51 -4.07 26.77
C VAL A 112 8.38 -4.02 28.05
N TYR A 113 9.13 -2.92 28.24
CA TYR A 113 9.96 -2.72 29.45
C TYR A 113 9.13 -2.78 30.73
N MET A 114 7.96 -2.13 30.74
CA MET A 114 7.05 -2.11 31.90
C MET A 114 6.12 -3.33 31.98
N ALA A 115 6.23 -4.28 31.06
CA ALA A 115 5.33 -5.43 30.90
C ALA A 115 3.83 -5.05 30.87
N GLN A 116 3.48 -3.93 30.17
CA GLN A 116 2.13 -3.37 30.15
C GLN A 116 1.43 -3.61 28.82
N PHE A 117 0.51 -4.59 28.78
CA PHE A 117 -0.23 -4.98 27.59
C PHE A 117 -1.05 -3.83 26.96
N TRP A 118 -1.81 -3.08 27.78
CA TRP A 118 -2.67 -2.00 27.27
C TRP A 118 -1.88 -0.81 26.73
N MET A 119 -0.70 -0.58 27.29
CA MET A 119 0.22 0.42 26.78
C MET A 119 0.81 0.00 25.41
N LEU A 120 1.06 -1.29 25.21
CA LEU A 120 1.44 -1.83 23.90
C LEU A 120 0.32 -1.60 22.87
N CYS A 121 -0.94 -1.86 23.25
CA CYS A 121 -2.09 -1.57 22.38
C CYS A 121 -2.17 -0.08 21.98
N ALA A 122 -1.97 0.83 22.93
CA ALA A 122 -1.94 2.27 22.66
C ALA A 122 -0.76 2.67 21.77
N GLY A 123 0.44 2.18 22.04
CA GLY A 123 1.63 2.41 21.20
C GLY A 123 1.43 1.91 19.76
N MET A 124 0.84 0.74 19.59
CA MET A 124 0.51 0.16 18.28
C MET A 124 -0.53 1.00 17.53
N MET A 125 -1.53 1.55 18.22
CA MET A 125 -2.48 2.48 17.62
C MET A 125 -1.79 3.73 17.08
N VAL A 126 -0.83 4.29 17.84
CA VAL A 126 0.00 5.42 17.40
C VAL A 126 0.90 5.04 16.22
N MET A 127 1.47 3.83 16.19
CA MET A 127 2.21 3.33 15.02
C MET A 127 1.33 3.25 13.77
N GLY A 128 0.04 2.96 13.93
CA GLY A 128 -0.94 2.98 12.85
C GLY A 128 -1.05 4.33 12.15
N VAL A 129 -0.87 5.44 12.88
CA VAL A 129 -0.84 6.80 12.32
C VAL A 129 0.25 6.92 11.25
N TYR A 130 1.47 6.48 11.55
CA TYR A 130 2.58 6.49 10.58
C TYR A 130 2.21 5.76 9.28
N THR A 131 1.60 4.60 9.41
CA THR A 131 1.17 3.80 8.25
C THR A 131 0.11 4.52 7.41
N ALA A 132 -0.84 5.20 8.05
CA ALA A 132 -1.85 5.99 7.33
C ALA A 132 -1.22 7.08 6.46
N PHE A 133 -0.22 7.81 6.97
CA PHE A 133 0.53 8.78 6.17
C PHE A 133 1.34 8.10 5.06
N GLY A 134 2.02 6.99 5.36
CA GLY A 134 2.87 6.28 4.41
C GLY A 134 2.11 5.72 3.20
N LYS A 135 0.84 5.34 3.34
CA LYS A 135 0.00 4.89 2.22
C LYS A 135 -0.15 5.95 1.12
N TYR A 136 0.05 7.22 1.43
CA TYR A 136 0.00 8.31 0.45
C TYR A 136 1.30 8.52 -0.33
N TYR A 137 2.40 7.81 -0.04
CA TYR A 137 3.67 7.95 -0.77
C TYR A 137 3.47 7.73 -2.28
N ARG A 138 2.71 6.71 -2.70
CA ARG A 138 2.41 6.44 -4.10
C ARG A 138 1.66 7.57 -4.80
N PHE A 139 0.72 8.20 -4.10
CA PHE A 139 -0.02 9.34 -4.64
C PHE A 139 0.84 10.62 -4.67
N ALA A 140 1.69 10.80 -3.67
CA ALA A 140 2.64 11.92 -3.66
C ALA A 140 3.63 11.84 -4.83
N ALA A 141 4.06 10.62 -5.19
CA ALA A 141 4.87 10.39 -6.39
C ALA A 141 4.12 10.78 -7.67
N ALA A 142 2.84 10.43 -7.78
CA ALA A 142 1.99 10.83 -8.91
C ALA A 142 1.77 12.36 -8.97
N ASP A 143 1.60 13.01 -7.80
CA ASP A 143 1.42 14.47 -7.69
C ASP A 143 2.68 15.24 -8.15
N ALA A 144 3.87 14.67 -7.96
CA ALA A 144 5.15 15.26 -8.35
C ALA A 144 5.56 14.95 -9.80
N ALA A 145 4.84 14.06 -10.48
CA ALA A 145 5.17 13.53 -11.80
C ALA A 145 4.41 14.23 -12.94
N SER A 146 5.00 14.22 -14.15
CA SER A 146 4.26 14.54 -15.37
C SER A 146 3.17 13.49 -15.63
N VAL A 147 2.18 13.83 -16.46
CA VAL A 147 1.06 12.92 -16.77
C VAL A 147 1.56 11.57 -17.29
N GLU A 148 2.57 11.60 -18.18
CA GLU A 148 3.17 10.41 -18.80
C GLU A 148 4.00 9.58 -17.81
N PHE A 149 4.49 10.19 -16.73
CA PHE A 149 5.33 9.52 -15.74
C PHE A 149 4.55 9.07 -14.49
N ARG A 150 3.30 9.48 -14.29
CA ARG A 150 2.50 9.19 -13.09
C ARG A 150 2.42 7.71 -12.75
N ALA A 151 2.05 6.88 -13.73
CA ALA A 151 1.93 5.44 -13.51
C ALA A 151 3.28 4.81 -13.12
N LYS A 152 4.38 5.24 -13.77
CA LYS A 152 5.73 4.80 -13.42
C LYS A 152 6.13 5.27 -12.01
N ALA A 153 5.81 6.50 -11.63
CA ALA A 153 6.11 7.04 -10.31
C ALA A 153 5.39 6.27 -9.19
N ILE A 154 4.10 5.96 -9.36
CA ILE A 154 3.33 5.10 -8.44
C ILE A 154 4.00 3.73 -8.32
N SER A 155 4.26 3.10 -9.45
CA SER A 155 4.82 1.75 -9.56
C SER A 155 6.19 1.67 -8.89
N LEU A 156 7.13 2.55 -9.25
CA LEU A 156 8.48 2.59 -8.69
C LEU A 156 8.48 2.91 -7.18
N THR A 157 7.55 3.74 -6.71
CA THR A 157 7.40 3.99 -5.27
C THR A 157 7.04 2.70 -4.54
N LEU A 158 6.10 1.93 -5.05
CA LEU A 158 5.71 0.65 -4.46
C LEU A 158 6.80 -0.43 -4.57
N ALA A 159 7.66 -0.37 -5.61
CA ALA A 159 8.80 -1.28 -5.74
C ALA A 159 9.77 -1.21 -4.54
N GLY A 160 9.86 -0.05 -3.85
CA GLY A 160 10.60 0.06 -2.60
C GLY A 160 10.13 -0.92 -1.52
N GLY A 161 8.88 -1.38 -1.59
CA GLY A 161 8.33 -2.38 -0.67
C GLY A 161 9.06 -3.71 -0.69
N ILE A 162 9.71 -4.09 -1.80
CA ILE A 162 10.48 -5.35 -1.90
C ILE A 162 11.65 -5.37 -0.91
N VAL A 163 12.32 -4.23 -0.75
CA VAL A 163 13.42 -4.08 0.22
C VAL A 163 12.88 -4.31 1.64
N GLY A 164 11.74 -3.68 1.97
CA GLY A 164 11.11 -3.85 3.27
C GLY A 164 10.61 -5.27 3.54
N GLY A 165 10.20 -5.99 2.50
CA GLY A 165 9.82 -7.40 2.59
C GLY A 165 10.96 -8.31 3.05
N VAL A 166 12.20 -7.98 2.68
CA VAL A 166 13.43 -8.71 3.09
C VAL A 166 13.97 -8.17 4.42
N THR A 167 14.09 -6.85 4.54
CA THR A 167 14.71 -6.23 5.72
C THR A 167 13.85 -6.33 6.96
N GLY A 168 12.51 -6.42 6.83
CA GLY A 168 11.60 -6.50 7.96
C GLY A 168 11.76 -7.78 8.80
N PRO A 169 11.66 -8.98 8.22
CA PRO A 169 11.89 -10.24 8.93
C PRO A 169 13.31 -10.33 9.50
N GLU A 170 14.32 -9.92 8.72
CA GLU A 170 15.70 -9.94 9.17
C GLU A 170 15.94 -9.01 10.36
N MET A 171 15.31 -7.84 10.37
CA MET A 171 15.37 -6.92 11.51
C MET A 171 14.69 -7.52 12.73
N ALA A 172 13.48 -8.12 12.59
CA ALA A 172 12.80 -8.79 13.67
C ALA A 172 13.67 -9.89 14.28
N LYS A 173 14.27 -10.74 13.43
CA LYS A 173 15.15 -11.84 13.83
C LYS A 173 16.38 -11.37 14.59
N ARG A 174 17.01 -10.27 14.19
CA ARG A 174 18.25 -9.76 14.83
C ARG A 174 18.00 -8.95 16.09
N THR A 175 16.77 -8.49 16.30
CA THR A 175 16.49 -7.51 17.35
C THR A 175 15.55 -8.00 18.46
N HIS A 176 14.92 -9.19 18.29
CA HIS A 176 13.93 -9.68 19.25
C HIS A 176 14.51 -10.06 20.61
N ASP A 177 15.77 -10.43 20.64
CA ASP A 177 16.52 -10.92 21.81
C ASP A 177 17.69 -10.00 22.24
N LEU A 178 17.76 -8.77 21.70
CA LEU A 178 18.81 -7.81 22.07
C LEU A 178 18.83 -7.48 23.56
N PHE A 179 17.70 -7.59 24.25
CA PHE A 179 17.56 -7.40 25.68
C PHE A 179 17.05 -8.69 26.30
N VAL A 180 17.91 -9.41 27.02
CA VAL A 180 17.62 -10.73 27.58
C VAL A 180 16.41 -10.68 28.52
N ASP A 181 16.32 -9.65 29.38
CA ASP A 181 15.23 -9.49 30.36
C ASP A 181 13.93 -8.94 29.74
N HIS A 182 14.00 -8.37 28.54
CA HIS A 182 12.87 -7.73 27.85
C HIS A 182 12.79 -8.16 26.38
N PRO A 183 12.40 -9.43 26.09
CA PRO A 183 12.27 -9.91 24.71
C PRO A 183 11.37 -8.99 23.86
N TYR A 184 11.73 -8.81 22.60
CA TYR A 184 11.06 -7.94 21.60
C TYR A 184 11.21 -6.41 21.83
N MET A 185 11.70 -5.94 22.98
CA MET A 185 11.94 -4.50 23.21
C MET A 185 12.87 -3.91 22.14
N GLY A 186 13.95 -4.62 21.81
CA GLY A 186 14.90 -4.24 20.75
C GLY A 186 14.25 -4.11 19.38
N SER A 187 13.28 -4.96 19.06
CA SER A 187 12.54 -4.86 17.80
C SER A 187 11.76 -3.55 17.73
N TYR A 188 11.01 -3.19 18.77
CA TYR A 188 10.30 -1.90 18.77
C TYR A 188 11.26 -0.71 18.77
N MET A 189 12.38 -0.74 19.49
CA MET A 189 13.39 0.33 19.42
C MET A 189 13.95 0.51 18.02
N SER A 190 14.23 -0.59 17.31
CA SER A 190 14.74 -0.55 15.95
C SER A 190 13.77 0.13 14.97
N LEU A 191 12.45 0.02 15.19
CA LEU A 191 11.43 0.74 14.41
C LEU A 191 11.57 2.25 14.57
N GLY A 192 11.97 2.74 15.74
CA GLY A 192 12.26 4.15 15.98
C GLY A 192 13.41 4.67 15.11
N PHE A 193 14.48 3.87 14.98
CA PHE A 193 15.60 4.18 14.07
C PHE A 193 15.16 4.17 12.60
N VAL A 194 14.31 3.23 12.20
CA VAL A 194 13.75 3.20 10.84
C VAL A 194 12.88 4.43 10.58
N CYS A 195 12.08 4.88 11.54
CA CYS A 195 11.33 6.12 11.44
C CYS A 195 12.27 7.34 11.35
N LEU A 196 13.35 7.39 12.13
CA LEU A 196 14.34 8.46 12.04
C LEU A 196 14.99 8.48 10.65
N LEU A 197 15.38 7.33 10.11
CA LEU A 197 15.91 7.21 8.76
C LEU A 197 14.91 7.71 7.70
N ALA A 198 13.65 7.32 7.81
CA ALA A 198 12.57 7.80 6.94
C ALA A 198 12.42 9.32 7.02
N MET A 199 12.49 9.90 8.22
CA MET A 199 12.44 11.37 8.42
C MET A 199 13.59 12.08 7.73
N LEU A 200 14.81 11.54 7.82
CA LEU A 200 16.00 12.08 7.15
C LEU A 200 15.86 12.00 5.62
N ILE A 201 15.42 10.87 5.09
CA ILE A 201 15.18 10.70 3.65
C ILE A 201 14.13 11.73 3.16
N LEU A 202 13.05 11.92 3.90
CA LEU A 202 11.97 12.86 3.58
C LEU A 202 12.41 14.33 3.56
N THR A 203 13.57 14.68 4.15
CA THR A 203 14.14 16.04 4.02
C THR A 203 14.50 16.41 2.58
N ARG A 204 14.75 15.43 1.73
CA ARG A 204 15.06 15.62 0.30
C ARG A 204 13.83 15.68 -0.61
N LEU A 205 12.62 15.48 -0.06
CA LEU A 205 11.38 15.53 -0.82
C LEU A 205 11.04 16.98 -1.21
N ASP A 206 10.87 17.22 -2.51
CA ASP A 206 10.53 18.55 -3.05
C ASP A 206 9.25 18.44 -3.91
N ILE A 207 8.10 18.43 -3.25
CA ILE A 207 6.78 18.46 -3.91
C ILE A 207 6.17 19.83 -3.69
N PRO A 208 5.75 20.52 -4.77
CA PRO A 208 5.10 21.82 -4.66
C PRO A 208 3.88 21.76 -3.73
N LYS A 209 3.77 22.73 -2.83
CA LYS A 209 2.55 22.90 -2.04
C LYS A 209 1.42 23.36 -2.95
N LEU A 210 0.20 23.06 -2.55
CA LEU A 210 -0.97 23.65 -3.18
C LEU A 210 -0.96 25.16 -2.96
N SER A 211 -1.45 25.90 -3.96
CA SER A 211 -1.71 27.33 -3.81
C SER A 211 -2.84 27.56 -2.80
N GLU A 212 -2.87 28.74 -2.17
CA GLU A 212 -3.93 29.14 -1.23
C GLU A 212 -5.32 28.97 -1.87
N LYS A 213 -5.46 29.28 -3.15
CA LYS A 213 -6.68 29.08 -3.92
C LYS A 213 -7.10 27.61 -3.97
N GLU A 214 -6.17 26.71 -4.24
CA GLU A 214 -6.43 25.26 -4.30
C GLU A 214 -6.68 24.64 -2.93
N ILE A 215 -6.08 25.20 -1.87
CA ILE A 215 -6.31 24.77 -0.49
C ILE A 215 -7.76 25.06 -0.07
N HIS A 216 -8.26 26.27 -0.38
CA HIS A 216 -9.60 26.72 -0.01
C HIS A 216 -10.68 26.32 -1.02
N ASP A 217 -10.29 25.88 -2.24
CA ASP A 217 -11.24 25.39 -3.22
C ASP A 217 -11.85 24.05 -2.71
N PRO A 218 -13.18 24.01 -2.46
CA PRO A 218 -13.85 22.78 -2.06
C PRO A 218 -13.91 21.74 -3.19
N GLY A 219 -13.72 22.18 -4.45
CA GLY A 219 -13.90 21.35 -5.63
C GLY A 219 -15.30 20.74 -5.71
N ARG A 220 -15.50 19.78 -6.60
CA ARG A 220 -16.79 19.07 -6.73
C ARG A 220 -17.12 18.33 -5.43
N PRO A 221 -18.41 18.23 -5.03
CA PRO A 221 -18.85 17.41 -3.90
C PRO A 221 -18.36 15.95 -4.05
N LEU A 222 -17.95 15.31 -2.95
CA LEU A 222 -17.46 13.93 -2.96
C LEU A 222 -18.44 12.97 -3.66
N ARG A 223 -19.75 13.15 -3.44
CA ARG A 223 -20.80 12.36 -4.09
C ARG A 223 -20.74 12.41 -5.62
N VAL A 224 -20.33 13.55 -6.20
CA VAL A 224 -20.16 13.69 -7.65
C VAL A 224 -18.95 12.92 -8.13
N ILE A 225 -17.85 12.99 -7.38
CA ILE A 225 -16.60 12.26 -7.68
C ILE A 225 -16.85 10.76 -7.60
N MET A 226 -17.53 10.28 -6.55
CA MET A 226 -17.83 8.86 -6.34
C MET A 226 -18.75 8.25 -7.42
N ARG A 227 -19.54 9.07 -8.13
CA ARG A 227 -20.39 8.62 -9.24
C ARG A 227 -19.66 8.49 -10.57
N GLN A 228 -18.42 8.95 -10.65
CA GLN A 228 -17.62 8.78 -11.87
C GLN A 228 -17.31 7.30 -12.10
N PRO A 229 -17.50 6.79 -13.33
CA PRO A 229 -17.19 5.40 -13.68
C PRO A 229 -15.74 5.02 -13.37
N GLU A 230 -14.82 5.92 -13.64
CA GLU A 230 -13.40 5.76 -13.39
C GLU A 230 -13.12 5.61 -11.88
N PHE A 231 -13.78 6.39 -11.03
CA PHE A 231 -13.66 6.29 -9.58
C PHE A 231 -14.16 4.93 -9.07
N LEU A 232 -15.34 4.48 -9.55
CA LEU A 232 -15.91 3.19 -9.14
C LEU A 232 -14.96 2.03 -9.48
N VAL A 233 -14.45 2.00 -10.70
CA VAL A 233 -13.52 0.94 -11.13
C VAL A 233 -12.18 1.02 -10.39
N ALA A 234 -11.63 2.22 -10.19
CA ALA A 234 -10.38 2.43 -9.46
C ALA A 234 -10.48 1.92 -8.00
N VAL A 235 -11.58 2.27 -7.33
CA VAL A 235 -11.83 1.85 -5.94
C VAL A 235 -12.08 0.34 -5.88
N LEU A 236 -12.93 -0.22 -6.74
CA LEU A 236 -13.18 -1.66 -6.78
C LEU A 236 -11.89 -2.45 -7.04
N ALA A 237 -11.05 -2.01 -8.00
CA ALA A 237 -9.77 -2.65 -8.26
C ALA A 237 -8.86 -2.61 -7.04
N SER A 238 -8.75 -1.45 -6.36
CA SER A 238 -7.88 -1.29 -5.18
C SER A 238 -8.41 -2.08 -3.96
N MET A 239 -9.69 -1.94 -3.61
CA MET A 239 -10.24 -2.53 -2.40
C MET A 239 -10.41 -4.05 -2.50
N LEU A 240 -10.89 -4.55 -3.65
CA LEU A 240 -11.12 -5.99 -3.82
C LEU A 240 -9.82 -6.76 -3.99
N SER A 241 -8.84 -6.21 -4.73
CA SER A 241 -7.51 -6.83 -4.79
C SER A 241 -6.86 -6.93 -3.42
N TYR A 242 -6.95 -5.87 -2.61
CA TYR A 242 -6.36 -5.85 -1.27
C TYR A 242 -7.13 -6.77 -0.31
N GLY A 243 -8.47 -6.77 -0.37
CA GLY A 243 -9.31 -7.62 0.47
C GLY A 243 -9.09 -9.10 0.22
N ILE A 244 -9.07 -9.53 -1.04
CA ILE A 244 -8.84 -10.94 -1.40
C ILE A 244 -7.40 -11.35 -1.10
N MET A 245 -6.42 -10.49 -1.43
CA MET A 245 -5.04 -10.73 -1.07
C MET A 245 -4.89 -10.96 0.43
N ASN A 246 -5.45 -10.08 1.26
CA ASN A 246 -5.39 -10.19 2.70
C ASN A 246 -6.12 -11.44 3.23
N LEU A 247 -7.29 -11.76 2.67
CA LEU A 247 -8.06 -12.97 3.00
C LEU A 247 -7.24 -14.24 2.78
N MET A 248 -6.68 -14.40 1.57
CA MET A 248 -5.93 -15.60 1.19
C MET A 248 -4.57 -15.68 1.90
N MET A 249 -3.81 -14.56 1.94
CA MET A 249 -2.52 -14.51 2.63
C MET A 249 -2.63 -14.87 4.11
N THR A 250 -3.69 -14.42 4.80
CA THR A 250 -3.90 -14.71 6.23
C THR A 250 -4.36 -16.15 6.45
N SER A 251 -5.15 -16.72 5.53
CA SER A 251 -5.66 -18.09 5.63
C SER A 251 -4.61 -19.13 5.26
N THR A 252 -3.66 -18.82 4.38
CA THR A 252 -2.70 -19.79 3.81
C THR A 252 -1.85 -20.52 4.86
N PRO A 253 -1.20 -19.87 5.84
CA PRO A 253 -0.39 -20.59 6.82
C PRO A 253 -1.21 -21.58 7.65
N LEU A 254 -2.46 -21.21 7.97
CA LEU A 254 -3.37 -22.07 8.71
C LEU A 254 -3.86 -23.25 7.86
N ALA A 255 -4.15 -23.00 6.59
CA ALA A 255 -4.53 -24.06 5.63
C ALA A 255 -3.36 -25.02 5.39
N MET A 256 -2.14 -24.52 5.19
CA MET A 256 -0.94 -25.35 5.02
C MET A 256 -0.69 -26.22 6.25
N ARG A 257 -0.82 -25.67 7.45
CA ARG A 257 -0.70 -26.44 8.70
C ARG A 257 -1.77 -27.52 8.83
N ALA A 258 -3.00 -27.25 8.37
CA ALA A 258 -4.09 -28.23 8.39
C ALA A 258 -3.87 -29.37 7.39
N HIS A 259 -2.96 -29.20 6.42
CA HIS A 259 -2.53 -30.20 5.42
C HIS A 259 -1.09 -30.71 5.68
N ASP A 260 -0.64 -30.70 6.94
CA ASP A 260 0.63 -31.26 7.42
C ASP A 260 1.91 -30.65 6.85
N HIS A 261 1.84 -29.42 6.31
CA HIS A 261 3.04 -28.69 5.87
C HIS A 261 3.80 -28.10 7.06
N HIS A 262 5.13 -28.08 6.94
CA HIS A 262 6.01 -27.47 7.93
C HIS A 262 5.87 -25.95 7.97
N PHE A 263 6.19 -25.36 9.12
CA PHE A 263 6.18 -23.90 9.29
C PHE A 263 7.09 -23.17 8.28
N ASN A 264 8.25 -23.76 7.96
CA ASN A 264 9.20 -23.20 7.01
C ASN A 264 8.63 -23.12 5.59
N ASP A 265 7.78 -24.07 5.20
CA ASP A 265 7.12 -24.08 3.88
C ASP A 265 6.13 -22.91 3.78
N ALA A 266 5.35 -22.68 4.82
CA ALA A 266 4.42 -21.54 4.87
C ALA A 266 5.17 -20.19 4.85
N ALA A 267 6.29 -20.08 5.55
CA ALA A 267 7.14 -18.90 5.52
C ALA A 267 7.68 -18.62 4.09
N MET A 268 8.19 -19.66 3.42
CA MET A 268 8.69 -19.56 2.05
C MET A 268 7.60 -19.13 1.06
N VAL A 269 6.39 -19.68 1.19
CA VAL A 269 5.24 -19.30 0.35
C VAL A 269 4.89 -17.81 0.52
N LEU A 270 4.93 -17.30 1.77
CA LEU A 270 4.68 -15.89 2.05
C LEU A 270 5.80 -14.98 1.51
N GLU A 271 7.06 -15.42 1.57
CA GLU A 271 8.19 -14.69 0.97
C GLU A 271 7.99 -14.54 -0.55
N TRP A 272 7.69 -15.64 -1.26
CA TRP A 272 7.40 -15.59 -2.70
C TRP A 272 6.19 -14.72 -3.02
N HIS A 273 5.17 -14.72 -2.15
CA HIS A 273 4.03 -13.80 -2.28
C HIS A 273 4.48 -12.33 -2.24
N VAL A 274 5.32 -11.95 -1.28
CA VAL A 274 5.87 -10.59 -1.17
C VAL A 274 6.67 -10.20 -2.41
N PHE A 275 7.49 -11.13 -2.97
CA PHE A 275 8.15 -10.90 -4.25
C PHE A 275 7.13 -10.68 -5.39
N GLY A 276 6.06 -11.47 -5.44
CA GLY A 276 4.96 -11.28 -6.38
C GLY A 276 4.28 -9.92 -6.23
N MET A 277 4.09 -9.43 -5.00
CA MET A 277 3.46 -8.13 -4.73
C MET A 277 4.30 -6.95 -5.22
N TYR A 278 5.58 -6.93 -4.97
CA TYR A 278 6.41 -5.74 -5.18
C TYR A 278 7.36 -5.84 -6.38
N GLY A 279 7.77 -7.05 -6.77
CA GLY A 279 8.64 -7.26 -7.93
C GLY A 279 8.09 -6.68 -9.23
N PRO A 280 6.84 -6.96 -9.62
CA PRO A 280 6.26 -6.39 -10.83
C PRO A 280 6.20 -4.86 -10.85
N SER A 281 6.27 -4.21 -9.70
CA SER A 281 6.23 -2.74 -9.60
C SER A 281 7.38 -2.05 -10.37
N PHE A 282 8.47 -2.74 -10.67
CA PHE A 282 9.52 -2.18 -11.53
C PHE A 282 9.05 -1.92 -12.97
N PHE A 283 8.08 -2.67 -13.46
CA PHE A 283 7.61 -2.57 -14.86
C PHE A 283 6.11 -2.30 -15.01
N THR A 284 5.27 -2.49 -13.98
CA THR A 284 3.81 -2.29 -14.05
C THR A 284 3.44 -0.90 -14.56
N GLY A 285 4.14 0.16 -14.11
CA GLY A 285 3.91 1.51 -14.61
C GLY A 285 4.24 1.68 -16.09
N SER A 286 5.22 0.93 -16.61
CA SER A 286 5.54 0.92 -18.05
C SER A 286 4.49 0.15 -18.85
N LEU A 287 3.96 -0.94 -18.28
CA LEU A 287 2.84 -1.68 -18.89
C LEU A 287 1.58 -0.82 -18.98
N ILE A 288 1.28 -0.05 -17.93
CA ILE A 288 0.15 0.89 -17.93
C ILE A 288 0.30 1.93 -19.04
N ASN A 289 1.50 2.49 -19.22
CA ASN A 289 1.74 3.47 -20.28
C ASN A 289 1.67 2.86 -21.68
N ARG A 290 2.06 1.59 -21.86
CA ARG A 290 2.09 0.92 -23.17
C ARG A 290 0.72 0.35 -23.56
N PHE A 291 0.03 -0.30 -22.63
CA PHE A 291 -1.19 -1.07 -22.89
C PHE A 291 -2.45 -0.39 -22.36
N GLY A 292 -2.31 0.68 -21.56
CA GLY A 292 -3.41 1.35 -20.88
C GLY A 292 -3.76 0.73 -19.54
N VAL A 293 -4.25 1.57 -18.63
CA VAL A 293 -4.51 1.22 -17.23
C VAL A 293 -5.56 0.13 -17.08
N LEU A 294 -6.64 0.15 -17.89
CA LEU A 294 -7.73 -0.82 -17.78
C LEU A 294 -7.31 -2.22 -18.23
N ASN A 295 -6.44 -2.35 -19.25
CA ASN A 295 -5.92 -3.64 -19.68
C ASN A 295 -4.99 -4.26 -18.63
N VAL A 296 -4.18 -3.44 -17.93
CA VAL A 296 -3.34 -3.92 -16.83
C VAL A 296 -4.21 -4.38 -15.65
N ILE A 297 -5.28 -3.64 -15.31
CA ILE A 297 -6.25 -4.09 -14.29
C ILE A 297 -6.90 -5.42 -14.69
N LEU A 298 -7.33 -5.57 -15.96
CA LEU A 298 -7.90 -6.84 -16.45
C LEU A 298 -6.93 -8.01 -16.35
N THR A 299 -5.65 -7.78 -16.70
CA THR A 299 -4.61 -8.80 -16.53
C THR A 299 -4.45 -9.18 -15.06
N GLY A 300 -4.48 -8.19 -14.16
CA GLY A 300 -4.47 -8.43 -12.72
C GLY A 300 -5.64 -9.28 -12.25
N ILE A 301 -6.86 -8.98 -12.72
CA ILE A 301 -8.07 -9.77 -12.42
C ILE A 301 -7.94 -11.20 -12.94
N ALA A 302 -7.44 -11.40 -14.17
CA ALA A 302 -7.20 -12.72 -14.74
C ALA A 302 -6.20 -13.53 -13.89
N LEU A 303 -5.12 -12.91 -13.43
CA LEU A 303 -4.16 -13.53 -12.52
C LEU A 303 -4.80 -13.90 -11.17
N MET A 304 -5.70 -13.07 -10.62
CA MET A 304 -6.45 -13.42 -9.42
C MET A 304 -7.32 -14.67 -9.63
N PHE A 305 -7.96 -14.84 -10.78
CA PHE A 305 -8.67 -16.08 -11.12
C PHE A 305 -7.72 -17.27 -11.25
N VAL A 306 -6.56 -17.09 -11.89
CA VAL A 306 -5.52 -18.14 -11.95
C VAL A 306 -5.10 -18.56 -10.55
N CYS A 307 -4.88 -17.60 -9.64
CA CYS A 307 -4.60 -17.88 -8.24
C CYS A 307 -5.70 -18.74 -7.59
N ILE A 308 -6.97 -18.34 -7.71
CA ILE A 308 -8.10 -19.04 -7.12
C ILE A 308 -8.18 -20.48 -7.68
N PHE A 309 -8.06 -20.67 -9.00
CA PHE A 309 -8.13 -21.99 -9.62
C PHE A 309 -6.93 -22.87 -9.21
N THR A 310 -5.71 -22.30 -9.12
CA THR A 310 -4.54 -23.03 -8.63
C THR A 310 -4.73 -23.46 -7.18
N ALA A 311 -5.24 -22.57 -6.32
CA ALA A 311 -5.51 -22.88 -4.92
C ALA A 311 -6.62 -23.90 -4.71
N LEU A 312 -7.55 -24.06 -5.68
CA LEU A 312 -8.59 -25.08 -5.69
C LEU A 312 -8.13 -26.40 -6.28
N SER A 313 -7.05 -26.43 -7.08
CA SER A 313 -6.58 -27.63 -7.79
C SER A 313 -5.81 -28.62 -6.90
N GLY A 314 -5.36 -28.17 -5.70
CA GLY A 314 -4.64 -29.05 -4.78
C GLY A 314 -4.18 -28.35 -3.51
N THR A 315 -3.61 -29.14 -2.62
CA THR A 315 -3.11 -28.69 -1.30
C THR A 315 -1.63 -29.03 -1.07
N GLU A 316 -0.90 -29.38 -2.13
CA GLU A 316 0.54 -29.56 -2.06
C GLU A 316 1.27 -28.21 -2.00
N PHE A 317 2.52 -28.22 -1.55
CA PHE A 317 3.38 -27.04 -1.45
C PHE A 317 3.41 -26.20 -2.73
N ILE A 318 3.46 -26.84 -3.89
CA ILE A 318 3.53 -26.15 -5.18
C ILE A 318 2.24 -25.36 -5.48
N HIS A 319 1.06 -25.91 -5.11
CA HIS A 319 -0.22 -25.22 -5.30
C HIS A 319 -0.29 -23.94 -4.47
N PHE A 320 0.09 -24.00 -3.19
CA PHE A 320 0.17 -22.81 -2.34
C PHE A 320 1.19 -21.80 -2.86
N SER A 321 2.38 -22.26 -3.26
CA SER A 321 3.47 -21.38 -3.73
C SER A 321 3.08 -20.64 -5.00
N VAL A 322 2.58 -21.34 -6.00
CA VAL A 322 2.16 -20.73 -7.28
C VAL A 322 0.94 -19.83 -7.07
N ALA A 323 -0.05 -20.29 -6.31
CA ALA A 323 -1.26 -19.50 -6.03
C ALA A 323 -0.90 -18.16 -5.37
N LEU A 324 -0.07 -18.18 -4.31
CA LEU A 324 0.27 -16.96 -3.60
C LEU A 324 1.22 -16.04 -4.38
N PHE A 325 2.16 -16.59 -5.13
CA PHE A 325 2.99 -15.78 -6.01
C PHE A 325 2.14 -15.03 -7.05
N VAL A 326 1.24 -15.76 -7.75
CA VAL A 326 0.32 -15.19 -8.75
C VAL A 326 -0.66 -14.20 -8.10
N LEU A 327 -1.12 -14.48 -6.88
CA LEU A 327 -1.92 -13.56 -6.07
C LEU A 327 -1.21 -12.21 -5.88
N GLY A 328 0.09 -12.25 -5.55
CA GLY A 328 0.91 -11.06 -5.39
C GLY A 328 1.01 -10.24 -6.67
N VAL A 329 1.26 -10.89 -7.81
CA VAL A 329 1.34 -10.23 -9.12
C VAL A 329 -0.01 -9.64 -9.52
N GLY A 330 -1.11 -10.39 -9.36
CA GLY A 330 -2.47 -9.94 -9.63
C GLY A 330 -2.85 -8.73 -8.78
N TRP A 331 -2.53 -8.78 -7.48
CA TRP A 331 -2.69 -7.66 -6.57
C TRP A 331 -1.92 -6.42 -7.04
N ASN A 332 -0.67 -6.58 -7.42
CA ASN A 332 0.15 -5.46 -7.90
C ASN A 332 -0.49 -4.76 -9.09
N PHE A 333 -0.89 -5.50 -10.12
CA PHE A 333 -1.48 -4.94 -11.34
C PHE A 333 -2.80 -4.22 -11.06
N MET A 334 -3.67 -4.79 -10.22
CA MET A 334 -4.94 -4.17 -9.84
C MET A 334 -4.73 -2.95 -8.94
N TYR A 335 -3.82 -3.03 -7.95
CA TYR A 335 -3.62 -1.95 -6.98
C TYR A 335 -2.86 -0.75 -7.57
N VAL A 336 -1.80 -1.00 -8.34
CA VAL A 336 -1.08 0.04 -9.08
C VAL A 336 -1.98 0.66 -10.16
N GLY A 337 -2.71 -0.20 -10.90
CA GLY A 337 -3.67 0.24 -11.91
C GLY A 337 -4.81 1.06 -11.31
N GLY A 338 -5.40 0.60 -10.21
CA GLY A 338 -6.43 1.33 -9.47
C GLY A 338 -5.95 2.69 -8.97
N ALA A 339 -4.73 2.75 -8.40
CA ALA A 339 -4.13 4.01 -7.97
C ALA A 339 -3.86 4.96 -9.15
N ALA A 340 -3.40 4.45 -10.29
CA ALA A 340 -3.19 5.24 -11.50
C ALA A 340 -4.52 5.77 -12.07
N LEU A 341 -5.55 4.92 -12.19
CA LEU A 341 -6.88 5.30 -12.66
C LEU A 341 -7.54 6.34 -11.73
N LEU A 342 -7.33 6.24 -10.43
CA LEU A 342 -7.85 7.21 -9.46
C LEU A 342 -7.31 8.62 -9.69
N THR A 343 -6.08 8.75 -10.22
CA THR A 343 -5.52 10.08 -10.54
C THR A 343 -6.22 10.79 -11.70
N GLU A 344 -7.00 10.07 -12.50
CA GLU A 344 -7.82 10.65 -13.56
C GLU A 344 -9.15 11.26 -13.03
N CYS A 345 -9.54 10.90 -11.80
CA CYS A 345 -10.87 11.22 -11.25
C CYS A 345 -10.96 12.58 -10.55
N HIS A 346 -9.84 13.23 -10.26
CA HIS A 346 -9.82 14.41 -9.40
C HIS A 346 -8.88 15.51 -9.87
N THR A 347 -9.23 16.75 -9.55
CA THR A 347 -8.36 17.92 -9.64
C THR A 347 -7.41 18.00 -8.42
N PRO A 348 -6.37 18.86 -8.45
CA PRO A 348 -5.51 19.08 -7.28
C PRO A 348 -6.27 19.45 -6.02
N ALA A 349 -7.34 20.27 -6.11
CA ALA A 349 -8.18 20.67 -4.99
C ALA A 349 -8.97 19.49 -4.37
N GLU A 350 -9.37 18.52 -5.18
CA GLU A 350 -10.19 17.36 -4.83
C GLU A 350 -9.40 16.15 -4.34
N ARG A 351 -8.07 16.12 -4.59
CA ARG A 351 -7.23 14.94 -4.37
C ARG A 351 -7.31 14.39 -2.95
N ALA A 352 -7.35 15.28 -1.93
CA ALA A 352 -7.36 14.85 -0.54
C ALA A 352 -8.57 13.97 -0.22
N LYS A 353 -9.78 14.43 -0.56
CA LYS A 353 -11.02 13.68 -0.30
C LYS A 353 -11.13 12.41 -1.15
N THR A 354 -10.64 12.46 -2.41
CA THR A 354 -10.71 11.33 -3.33
C THR A 354 -9.78 10.19 -2.90
N GLN A 355 -8.51 10.52 -2.63
CA GLN A 355 -7.51 9.56 -2.18
C GLN A 355 -7.84 9.00 -0.78
N ALA A 356 -8.30 9.86 0.14
CA ALA A 356 -8.71 9.45 1.48
C ALA A 356 -9.87 8.46 1.44
N THR A 357 -10.88 8.69 0.59
CA THR A 357 -12.02 7.78 0.44
C THR A 357 -11.59 6.43 -0.11
N ASN A 358 -10.73 6.41 -1.15
CA ASN A 358 -10.19 5.16 -1.68
C ASN A 358 -9.45 4.36 -0.60
N ASP A 359 -8.51 4.98 0.10
CA ASP A 359 -7.68 4.25 1.07
C ASP A 359 -8.47 3.86 2.32
N PHE A 360 -9.45 4.66 2.74
CA PHE A 360 -10.37 4.27 3.81
C PHE A 360 -11.17 3.00 3.45
N LEU A 361 -11.70 2.93 2.22
CA LEU A 361 -12.43 1.75 1.75
C LEU A 361 -11.51 0.53 1.63
N VAL A 362 -10.26 0.71 1.22
CA VAL A 362 -9.25 -0.36 1.23
C VAL A 362 -9.02 -0.88 2.64
N PHE A 363 -8.78 0.01 3.63
CA PHE A 363 -8.58 -0.41 5.02
C PHE A 363 -9.80 -1.10 5.62
N LEU A 364 -11.00 -0.58 5.33
CA LEU A 364 -12.25 -1.21 5.78
C LEU A 364 -12.38 -2.63 5.22
N THR A 365 -12.10 -2.80 3.93
CA THR A 365 -12.14 -4.12 3.27
C THR A 365 -11.07 -5.06 3.85
N MET A 366 -9.87 -4.55 4.14
CA MET A 366 -8.83 -5.33 4.82
C MET A 366 -9.29 -5.80 6.21
N ALA A 367 -9.89 -4.93 7.01
CA ALA A 367 -10.38 -5.29 8.33
C ALA A 367 -11.45 -6.39 8.26
N VAL A 368 -12.42 -6.24 7.36
CA VAL A 368 -13.48 -7.24 7.13
C VAL A 368 -12.88 -8.56 6.66
N SER A 369 -11.98 -8.54 5.68
CA SER A 369 -11.35 -9.76 5.14
C SER A 369 -10.49 -10.48 6.18
N SER A 370 -9.77 -9.74 7.02
CA SER A 370 -8.95 -10.31 8.10
C SER A 370 -9.83 -11.04 9.15
N LEU A 371 -10.93 -10.41 9.57
CA LEU A 371 -11.89 -11.03 10.49
C LEU A 371 -12.57 -12.24 9.86
N SER A 372 -12.88 -12.17 8.57
CA SER A 372 -13.57 -13.25 7.86
C SER A 372 -12.66 -14.44 7.57
N SER A 373 -11.34 -14.24 7.43
CA SER A 373 -10.38 -15.26 7.01
C SER A 373 -10.36 -16.47 7.94
N GLY A 374 -10.20 -16.23 9.25
CA GLY A 374 -10.17 -17.29 10.26
C GLY A 374 -11.53 -17.99 10.42
N MET A 375 -12.63 -17.22 10.42
CA MET A 375 -13.98 -17.78 10.55
C MET A 375 -14.34 -18.65 9.35
N LEU A 376 -14.04 -18.19 8.13
CA LEU A 376 -14.37 -18.92 6.90
C LEU A 376 -13.53 -20.18 6.78
N LEU A 377 -12.24 -20.09 7.08
CA LEU A 377 -11.35 -21.26 7.06
C LEU A 377 -11.78 -22.32 8.07
N ASN A 378 -12.08 -21.95 9.32
CA ASN A 378 -12.46 -22.88 10.37
C ASN A 378 -13.83 -23.54 10.13
N LYS A 379 -14.81 -22.80 9.57
CA LYS A 379 -16.17 -23.30 9.38
C LYS A 379 -16.36 -24.05 8.06
N ALA A 380 -15.68 -23.64 7.00
CA ALA A 380 -15.95 -24.11 5.64
C ALA A 380 -14.68 -24.53 4.87
N GLY A 381 -13.50 -24.43 5.48
CA GLY A 381 -12.23 -24.92 4.93
C GLY A 381 -11.62 -24.04 3.84
N TRP A 382 -10.48 -24.50 3.31
CA TRP A 382 -9.69 -23.77 2.32
C TRP A 382 -10.44 -23.54 0.99
N HIS A 383 -11.24 -24.51 0.55
CA HIS A 383 -12.05 -24.38 -0.67
C HIS A 383 -13.04 -23.21 -0.58
N ALA A 384 -13.69 -23.03 0.56
CA ALA A 384 -14.66 -21.96 0.75
C ALA A 384 -14.02 -20.58 0.75
N VAL A 385 -12.80 -20.42 1.27
CA VAL A 385 -12.01 -19.18 1.19
C VAL A 385 -11.80 -18.77 -0.28
N ASN A 386 -11.42 -19.73 -1.11
CA ASN A 386 -11.15 -19.50 -2.52
C ASN A 386 -12.43 -19.27 -3.34
N LEU A 387 -13.44 -20.11 -3.19
CA LEU A 387 -14.74 -19.96 -3.86
C LEU A 387 -15.43 -18.65 -3.48
N GLY A 388 -15.35 -18.27 -2.20
CA GLY A 388 -15.91 -17.00 -1.69
C GLY A 388 -15.26 -15.76 -2.30
N SER A 389 -14.06 -15.88 -2.88
CA SER A 389 -13.36 -14.79 -3.58
C SER A 389 -13.88 -14.56 -5.01
N ILE A 390 -14.49 -15.58 -5.65
CA ILE A 390 -14.95 -15.53 -7.05
C ILE A 390 -15.98 -14.41 -7.30
N PRO A 391 -17.05 -14.23 -6.51
CA PRO A 391 -18.05 -13.19 -6.76
C PRO A 391 -17.45 -11.78 -6.77
N PHE A 392 -16.49 -11.51 -5.88
CA PHE A 392 -15.83 -10.22 -5.79
C PHE A 392 -14.91 -9.96 -7.00
N MET A 393 -14.21 -10.99 -7.48
CA MET A 393 -13.42 -10.86 -8.72
C MET A 393 -14.31 -10.72 -9.95
N ALA A 394 -15.43 -11.41 -10.02
CA ALA A 394 -16.43 -11.26 -11.08
C ALA A 394 -17.01 -9.83 -11.09
N LEU A 395 -17.28 -9.24 -9.92
CA LEU A 395 -17.70 -7.84 -9.81
C LEU A 395 -16.63 -6.88 -10.35
N SER A 396 -15.36 -7.08 -10.00
CA SER A 396 -14.26 -6.25 -10.50
C SER A 396 -14.09 -6.39 -12.02
N LEU A 397 -14.23 -7.62 -12.55
CA LEU A 397 -14.16 -7.91 -13.97
C LEU A 397 -15.27 -7.19 -14.74
N THR A 398 -16.52 -7.38 -14.31
CA THR A 398 -17.69 -6.76 -14.97
C THR A 398 -17.63 -5.24 -14.96
N ALA A 399 -17.23 -4.64 -13.84
CA ALA A 399 -17.05 -3.19 -13.73
C ALA A 399 -15.95 -2.67 -14.68
N THR A 400 -14.83 -3.39 -14.78
CA THR A 400 -13.71 -2.99 -15.64
C THR A 400 -14.09 -3.13 -17.13
N LEU A 401 -14.71 -4.23 -17.52
CA LEU A 401 -15.21 -4.43 -18.89
C LEU A 401 -16.27 -3.40 -19.28
N TRP A 402 -17.19 -3.10 -18.36
CA TRP A 402 -18.19 -2.05 -18.57
C TRP A 402 -17.54 -0.69 -18.86
N LEU A 403 -16.49 -0.30 -18.10
CA LEU A 403 -15.79 0.96 -18.32
C LEU A 403 -15.06 0.97 -19.67
N ILE A 404 -14.43 -0.13 -20.08
CA ILE A 404 -13.80 -0.27 -21.40
C ILE A 404 -14.81 -0.05 -22.52
N LEU A 405 -15.96 -0.75 -22.45
CA LEU A 405 -17.01 -0.64 -23.46
C LEU A 405 -17.59 0.81 -23.52
N ARG A 406 -17.77 1.43 -22.36
CA ARG A 406 -18.23 2.82 -22.26
C ARG A 406 -17.23 3.79 -22.93
N ARG A 407 -15.93 3.69 -22.62
CA ARG A 407 -14.89 4.53 -23.24
C ARG A 407 -14.84 4.37 -24.76
N ARG A 408 -14.97 3.14 -25.26
CA ARG A 408 -15.04 2.86 -26.72
C ARG A 408 -16.25 3.51 -27.37
N LYS A 409 -17.45 3.41 -26.77
CA LYS A 409 -18.66 4.04 -27.30
C LYS A 409 -18.57 5.58 -27.32
N THR A 410 -17.94 6.18 -26.32
CA THR A 410 -17.74 7.65 -26.25
C THR A 410 -16.75 8.11 -27.32
N ALA A 411 -15.64 7.35 -27.51
CA ALA A 411 -14.68 7.66 -28.58
C ALA A 411 -15.31 7.57 -29.98
N ALA A 412 -16.11 6.53 -30.25
CA ALA A 412 -16.80 6.35 -31.53
C ALA A 412 -17.91 7.40 -31.81
N ARG A 413 -18.39 8.12 -30.80
CA ARG A 413 -19.37 9.21 -30.99
C ARG A 413 -18.72 10.58 -31.29
N ASN A 414 -17.43 10.69 -30.96
CA ASN A 414 -16.67 11.93 -31.12
C ASN A 414 -15.80 11.92 -32.42
N THR A 415 -15.76 10.80 -33.14
CA THR A 415 -15.24 10.62 -34.50
C THR A 415 -16.38 10.71 -35.51
#